data_5a59ac7e2189689f7bcff70f3c4231d3
#
_entry.id   5a59ac7e2189689f7bcff70f3c4231d3
#
_cell.length_a   1.000
_cell.length_b   1.000
_cell.length_c   1.000
_cell.angle_alpha   90.00
_cell.angle_beta   90.00
_cell.angle_gamma   90.00
#
_symmetry.space_group_name_H-M   'P 1'
#
loop_
_entity.id
_entity.type
_entity.pdbx_description
1 polymer ?
#
loop_
_entity_poly.entity_id
_entity_poly.type
_entity_poly.pdbx_seq_one_letter_code
_entity_poly.pdbx_strand_id
1 'polypeptide(L)'
;MRYDSHHLLWTRKNWNKGYAHRLRKIFVYQIPIDMHRKLHEVVNPIPVLSEQEARMLFVEYQRLDHKLGLEEGLRWLILNAPTSEFAIAMMAQLGFIQNYEALYKD
;
A
#
# COMPACT_ATOMS: atom_id res chain seq x y z
N MET A 1 1.64 -11.08 -20.63
CA MET A 1 0.84 -10.65 -19.46
C MET A 1 1.04 -9.15 -19.23
N ARG A 2 -0.03 -8.44 -18.93
CA ARG A 2 0.02 -7.00 -18.74
C ARG A 2 0.00 -6.66 -17.25
N TYR A 3 0.72 -5.60 -16.89
CA TYR A 3 0.86 -5.14 -15.53
C TYR A 3 0.48 -3.68 -15.40
N ASP A 4 -0.06 -3.32 -14.24
CA ASP A 4 -0.36 -1.95 -13.85
C ASP A 4 0.49 -1.55 -12.65
N SER A 5 0.77 -0.26 -12.54
CA SER A 5 1.37 0.30 -11.34
C SER A 5 0.29 0.44 -10.27
N HIS A 6 0.47 -0.22 -9.14
CA HIS A 6 -0.43 -0.14 -8.01
C HIS A 6 0.22 0.62 -6.86
N HIS A 7 -0.46 1.66 -6.40
CA HIS A 7 -0.04 2.45 -5.25
C HIS A 7 -0.69 1.86 -4.00
N LEU A 8 0.11 1.39 -3.03
CA LEU A 8 -0.46 0.85 -1.79
C LEU A 8 -1.22 1.91 -0.99
N LEU A 9 -0.73 3.16 -1.05
CA LEU A 9 -1.35 4.26 -0.33
C LEU A 9 -2.25 5.06 -1.27
N TRP A 10 -3.36 4.45 -1.68
CA TRP A 10 -4.34 5.11 -2.53
C TRP A 10 -5.54 5.56 -1.70
N THR A 11 -6.00 6.78 -1.94
CA THR A 11 -7.08 7.42 -1.19
C THR A 11 -8.14 7.94 -2.14
N ARG A 12 -9.34 8.22 -1.61
CA ARG A 12 -10.41 8.85 -2.41
C ARG A 12 -10.10 10.30 -2.72
N LYS A 13 -9.42 10.98 -1.80
CA LYS A 13 -9.02 12.37 -1.99
C LYS A 13 -7.62 12.42 -2.59
N ASN A 14 -7.35 13.49 -3.30
CA ASN A 14 -6.05 13.68 -3.92
C ASN A 14 -4.98 13.88 -2.84
N TRP A 15 -4.04 12.96 -2.77
CA TRP A 15 -2.98 12.96 -1.77
C TRP A 15 -1.65 13.22 -2.50
N ASN A 16 -1.47 14.47 -2.93
CA ASN A 16 -0.38 14.81 -3.85
C ASN A 16 0.62 15.83 -3.32
N LYS A 17 0.68 16.04 -2.00
CA LYS A 17 1.61 16.99 -1.38
C LYS A 17 2.35 16.36 -0.21
N GLY A 18 3.53 16.92 0.10
CA GLY A 18 4.27 16.64 1.31
C GLY A 18 4.74 15.20 1.44
N TYR A 19 4.80 14.72 2.66
CA TYR A 19 5.29 13.36 2.96
C TYR A 19 4.34 12.28 2.47
N ALA A 20 3.05 12.57 2.45
CA ALA A 20 2.07 11.64 1.91
C ALA A 20 2.36 11.30 0.45
N HIS A 21 2.66 12.32 -0.34
CA HIS A 21 3.01 12.15 -1.75
C HIS A 21 4.30 11.35 -1.91
N ARG A 22 5.30 11.62 -1.06
CA ARG A 22 6.56 10.88 -1.09
C ARG A 22 6.37 9.41 -0.76
N LEU A 23 5.57 9.11 0.26
CA LEU A 23 5.24 7.73 0.62
C LEU A 23 4.51 7.02 -0.50
N ARG A 24 3.57 7.68 -1.13
CA ARG A 24 2.81 7.10 -2.23
C ARG A 24 3.72 6.65 -3.36
N LYS A 25 4.76 7.44 -3.66
CA LYS A 25 5.73 7.11 -4.70
C LYS A 25 6.64 5.94 -4.33
N ILE A 26 6.93 5.78 -3.04
CA ILE A 26 7.78 4.69 -2.56
C ILE A 26 7.07 3.35 -2.68
N PHE A 27 5.80 3.28 -2.27
CA PHE A 27 5.04 2.04 -2.22
C PHE A 27 4.22 1.84 -3.49
N VAL A 28 4.93 1.73 -4.62
CA VAL A 28 4.35 1.47 -5.93
C VAL A 28 4.90 0.17 -6.46
N TYR A 29 4.02 -0.73 -6.90
CA TYR A 29 4.40 -2.05 -7.35
C TYR A 29 3.67 -2.43 -8.62
N GLN A 30 4.34 -3.18 -9.50
CA GLN A 30 3.73 -3.70 -10.70
C GLN A 30 2.95 -4.97 -10.35
N ILE A 31 1.66 -4.98 -10.65
CA ILE A 31 0.81 -6.15 -10.41
C ILE A 31 0.01 -6.46 -11.68
N PRO A 32 -0.45 -7.72 -11.85
CA PRO A 32 -1.27 -8.06 -13.01
C PRO A 32 -2.53 -7.19 -13.09
N ILE A 33 -2.91 -6.80 -14.30
CA ILE A 33 -4.06 -5.90 -14.52
C ILE A 33 -5.34 -6.46 -13.90
N ASP A 34 -5.60 -7.75 -14.06
CA ASP A 34 -6.80 -8.37 -13.52
C ASP A 34 -6.84 -8.30 -12.00
N MET A 35 -5.71 -8.55 -11.37
CA MET A 35 -5.57 -8.43 -9.92
C MET A 35 -5.82 -6.99 -9.46
N HIS A 36 -5.27 -6.01 -10.18
CA HIS A 36 -5.44 -4.60 -9.86
C HIS A 36 -6.90 -4.17 -9.92
N ARG A 37 -7.62 -4.60 -10.97
CA ARG A 37 -9.04 -4.30 -11.12
C ARG A 37 -9.87 -4.90 -9.98
N LYS A 38 -9.63 -6.18 -9.68
CA LYS A 38 -10.34 -6.88 -8.60
C LYS A 38 -10.05 -6.24 -7.24
N LEU A 39 -8.81 -5.87 -7.00
CA LEU A 39 -8.42 -5.21 -5.75
C LEU A 39 -9.22 -3.93 -5.55
N HIS A 40 -9.31 -3.09 -6.56
CA HIS A 40 -10.05 -1.83 -6.47
C HIS A 40 -11.56 -2.01 -6.35
N GLU A 41 -12.09 -3.15 -6.77
CA GLU A 41 -13.51 -3.48 -6.58
C GLU A 41 -13.82 -3.92 -5.15
N VAL A 42 -12.90 -4.62 -4.51
CA VAL A 42 -13.12 -5.31 -3.24
C VAL A 42 -12.54 -4.56 -2.05
N VAL A 43 -11.37 -3.96 -2.23
CA VAL A 43 -10.65 -3.30 -1.15
C VAL A 43 -10.90 -1.80 -1.19
N ASN A 44 -11.29 -1.24 -0.04
CA ASN A 44 -11.55 0.20 0.07
C ASN A 44 -10.25 1.02 0.08
N PRO A 45 -10.31 2.29 -0.35
CA PRO A 45 -9.18 3.20 -0.20
C PRO A 45 -8.75 3.32 1.26
N ILE A 46 -7.50 3.67 1.49
CA ILE A 46 -7.01 3.88 2.85
C ILE A 46 -7.51 5.22 3.40
N PRO A 47 -7.62 5.35 4.72
CA PRO A 47 -7.89 6.65 5.32
C PRO A 47 -6.68 7.58 5.11
N VAL A 48 -6.96 8.87 4.91
CA VAL A 48 -5.92 9.87 4.71
C VAL A 48 -5.15 10.06 6.02
N LEU A 49 -3.83 9.96 5.93
CA LEU A 49 -2.96 10.24 7.07
C LEU A 49 -2.72 11.73 7.20
N SER A 50 -2.49 12.20 8.42
CA SER A 50 -2.04 13.57 8.64
C SER A 50 -0.61 13.71 8.11
N GLU A 51 -0.18 14.96 7.87
CA GLU A 51 1.18 15.22 7.43
C GLU A 51 2.22 14.70 8.42
N GLN A 52 1.94 14.81 9.72
CA GLN A 52 2.83 14.32 10.76
C GLN A 52 2.92 12.80 10.75
N GLU A 53 1.80 12.12 10.60
CA GLU A 53 1.77 10.65 10.51
C GLU A 53 2.52 10.16 9.28
N ALA A 54 2.31 10.81 8.15
CA ALA A 54 3.01 10.48 6.92
C ALA A 54 4.52 10.72 7.05
N ARG A 55 4.90 11.81 7.71
CA ARG A 55 6.31 12.12 7.95
C ARG A 55 6.98 11.04 8.80
N MET A 56 6.31 10.59 9.86
CA MET A 56 6.83 9.55 10.74
C MET A 56 7.10 8.27 9.98
N LEU A 57 6.16 7.84 9.15
CA LEU A 57 6.34 6.66 8.30
C LEU A 57 7.50 6.85 7.32
N PHE A 58 7.59 8.02 6.71
CA PHE A 58 8.65 8.31 5.75
C PHE A 58 10.03 8.23 6.40
N VAL A 59 10.19 8.84 7.58
CA VAL A 59 11.46 8.82 8.32
C VAL A 59 11.84 7.39 8.70
N GLU A 60 10.90 6.61 9.20
CA GLU A 60 11.16 5.22 9.58
C GLU A 60 11.54 4.38 8.36
N TYR A 61 10.86 4.57 7.24
CA TYR A 61 11.18 3.83 6.02
C TYR A 61 12.59 4.14 5.52
N GLN A 62 13.03 5.38 5.65
CA GLN A 62 14.37 5.78 5.21
C GLN A 62 15.49 5.15 6.02
N ARG A 63 15.20 4.62 7.18
CA ARG A 63 16.18 3.88 7.99
C ARG A 63 16.47 2.50 7.43
N LEU A 64 15.62 2.01 6.53
CA LEU A 64 15.87 0.75 5.85
C LEU A 64 16.92 0.97 4.76
N ASP A 65 17.76 -0.04 4.56
CA ASP A 65 18.84 0.04 3.59
C ASP A 65 18.48 -0.56 2.22
N HIS A 66 17.22 -0.93 2.04
CA HIS A 66 16.73 -1.51 0.78
C HIS A 66 15.23 -1.27 0.64
N LYS A 67 14.76 -1.36 -0.61
CA LYS A 67 13.33 -1.24 -0.89
C LYS A 67 12.64 -2.57 -0.59
N LEU A 68 11.51 -2.52 0.11
CA LEU A 68 10.71 -3.69 0.42
C LEU A 68 9.89 -4.13 -0.79
N GLY A 69 9.68 -5.44 -0.93
CA GLY A 69 8.76 -5.98 -1.93
C GLY A 69 7.31 -5.72 -1.56
N LEU A 70 6.38 -6.19 -2.40
CA LEU A 70 4.96 -5.91 -2.25
C LEU A 70 4.41 -6.38 -0.89
N GLU A 71 4.55 -7.68 -0.59
CA GLU A 71 4.04 -8.20 0.68
C GLU A 71 4.82 -7.69 1.88
N GLU A 72 6.13 -7.59 1.76
CA GLU A 72 6.97 -7.03 2.81
C GLU A 72 6.59 -5.58 3.10
N GLY A 73 6.32 -4.79 2.06
CA GLY A 73 5.89 -3.41 2.19
C GLY A 73 4.57 -3.28 2.93
N LEU A 74 3.60 -4.14 2.59
CA LEU A 74 2.32 -4.18 3.29
C LEU A 74 2.48 -4.55 4.76
N ARG A 75 3.30 -5.57 5.05
CA ARG A 75 3.56 -5.99 6.44
C ARG A 75 4.24 -4.89 7.23
N TRP A 76 5.19 -4.19 6.61
CA TRP A 76 5.89 -3.08 7.25
C TRP A 76 4.91 -1.94 7.57
N LEU A 77 4.02 -1.61 6.63
CA LEU A 77 3.01 -0.57 6.83
C LEU A 77 2.03 -0.95 7.96
N ILE A 78 1.67 -2.21 8.06
CA ILE A 78 0.80 -2.71 9.14
C ILE A 78 1.50 -2.56 10.50
N LEU A 79 2.76 -2.98 10.58
CA LEU A 79 3.52 -2.93 11.82
C LEU A 79 3.81 -1.51 12.30
N ASN A 80 3.94 -0.58 11.37
CA ASN A 80 4.25 0.82 11.67
C ASN A 80 3.04 1.74 11.50
N ALA A 81 1.85 1.18 11.38
CA ALA A 81 0.63 1.96 11.13
C ALA A 81 0.40 3.00 12.22
N PRO A 82 0.20 4.27 11.84
CA PRO A 82 -0.05 5.31 12.84
C PRO A 82 -1.45 5.26 13.45
N THR A 83 -2.38 4.59 12.79
CA THR A 83 -3.75 4.42 13.29
C THR A 83 -4.24 2.99 13.05
N SER A 84 -5.23 2.57 13.84
CA SER A 84 -5.87 1.26 13.64
C SER A 84 -6.58 1.16 12.29
N GLU A 85 -7.21 2.23 11.86
CA GLU A 85 -7.92 2.26 10.58
C GLU A 85 -6.95 2.04 9.42
N PHE A 86 -5.79 2.66 9.48
CA PHE A 86 -4.76 2.49 8.47
C PHE A 86 -4.27 1.03 8.44
N ALA A 87 -4.02 0.46 9.63
CA ALA A 87 -3.57 -0.93 9.74
C ALA A 87 -4.60 -1.89 9.13
N ILE A 88 -5.88 -1.68 9.44
CA ILE A 88 -6.97 -2.53 8.93
C ILE A 88 -7.03 -2.44 7.40
N ALA A 89 -6.88 -1.24 6.84
CA ALA A 89 -6.89 -1.06 5.39
C ALA A 89 -5.73 -1.78 4.72
N MET A 90 -4.54 -1.74 5.32
CA MET A 90 -3.38 -2.45 4.80
C MET A 90 -3.54 -3.96 4.92
N MET A 91 -4.12 -4.44 6.02
CA MET A 91 -4.42 -5.86 6.19
C MET A 91 -5.40 -6.36 5.14
N ALA A 92 -6.40 -5.55 4.79
CA ALA A 92 -7.35 -5.90 3.74
C ALA A 92 -6.67 -6.07 2.39
N GLN A 93 -5.73 -5.18 2.05
CA GLN A 93 -4.95 -5.32 0.81
C GLN A 93 -4.09 -6.58 0.83
N LEU A 94 -3.38 -6.81 1.91
CA LEU A 94 -2.51 -7.98 2.03
C LEU A 94 -3.31 -9.27 1.89
N GLY A 95 -4.44 -9.37 2.61
CA GLY A 95 -5.31 -10.53 2.54
C GLY A 95 -5.84 -10.77 1.12
N PHE A 96 -6.26 -9.71 0.44
CA PHE A 96 -6.72 -9.82 -0.94
C PHE A 96 -5.62 -10.36 -1.86
N ILE A 97 -4.42 -9.79 -1.76
CA ILE A 97 -3.30 -10.19 -2.61
C ILE A 97 -2.92 -11.64 -2.38
N GLN A 98 -2.84 -12.06 -1.13
CA GLN A 98 -2.52 -13.45 -0.78
C GLN A 98 -3.58 -14.42 -1.31
N ASN A 99 -4.85 -14.07 -1.16
CA ASN A 99 -5.94 -14.91 -1.67
C ASN A 99 -5.94 -15.00 -3.19
N TYR A 100 -5.69 -13.88 -3.85
CA TYR A 100 -5.63 -13.85 -5.30
C TYR A 100 -4.50 -14.75 -5.82
N GLU A 101 -3.31 -14.62 -5.24
CA GLU A 101 -2.17 -15.44 -5.62
C GLU A 101 -2.44 -16.92 -5.40
N ALA A 102 -3.09 -17.26 -4.28
CA ALA A 102 -3.43 -18.65 -3.97
C ALA A 102 -4.41 -19.25 -4.98
N LEU A 103 -5.37 -18.44 -5.49
CA LEU A 103 -6.37 -18.91 -6.44
C LEU A 103 -5.86 -19.01 -7.88
N TYR A 104 -4.94 -18.14 -8.27
CA TYR A 104 -4.50 -18.02 -9.65
C TYR A 104 -3.04 -18.39 -9.87
N LYS A 105 -2.38 -18.88 -8.85
CA LYS A 105 -1.00 -19.33 -8.93
C LYS A 105 -0.98 -20.83 -9.25
N ASP A 106 -0.32 -21.18 -10.31
CA ASP A 106 -0.15 -22.58 -10.71
C ASP A 106 0.92 -23.27 -9.86
#